data_ed0d9e4f9d776eac99e364f60af1b39f
#
_entry.id   ed0d9e4f9d776eac99e364f60af1b39f
#
_cell.length_a   1.000
_cell.length_b   1.000
_cell.length_c   1.000
_cell.angle_alpha   90.00
_cell.angle_beta   90.00
_cell.angle_gamma   90.00
#
_symmetry.space_group_name_H-M   'P 1'
#
loop_
_entity.id
_entity.type
_entity.pdbx_description
1 polymer ?
#
loop_
_entity_poly.entity_id
_entity_poly.type
_entity_poly.pdbx_seq_one_letter_code
_entity_poly.pdbx_strand_id
1 'polypeptide(L)'
;MKQQLEPLSIGGRIRSLMGTDTESGFADRLGIPRESLALCFQGRVPDPGTLARISEICEVSVEWLLRGPCRAKGTQRGTQAETADAAIRKMPPPASLVVNHPALANVRDFVSNPILVKIAREEIDEWTKSATNGRDAAAEIASCTASRAQALSLPPRNYLNATGIIIHTGWGNAPFHVQAQERLITATGASPTGAAEALSRVETCARLLRALTGAEAATVTTGNAASVLLIAGALAAGREIIVAARDLVEISDGARISDILQAVGARVASVGSANCVYLEDYERPITSETAMLLRVRVANMASSGYVAHVQGQALAQLAQRHKLFYVDNLGGGSLVDLTKECIPECPTLQQGIMDGADLVLASGDKIIGGPQAGVIVGKKDVVRRVSHHVLARTCRPAKLTLAALEATLSVYVAGRAWDEMPTLRLLRCSEKELSRRAAAIAKALAAAGLETRVAPDATECGGAILPGVAFPTWTVQIKHPRFTEDQLYDVLLARGVVARRAQAKVILDFRSILPEQDSQLQHAVAGSEEPVA
;
A
#
# COMPACT_ATOMS: atom_id res chain seq x y z
N MET A 1 -49.48 9.85 -54.27
CA MET A 1 -48.29 10.74 -54.21
C MET A 1 -47.26 10.12 -53.25
N LYS A 2 -46.23 9.46 -53.76
CA LYS A 2 -45.12 8.95 -52.98
C LYS A 2 -44.22 10.16 -52.70
N GLN A 3 -44.20 10.65 -51.46
CA GLN A 3 -43.18 11.63 -51.03
C GLN A 3 -41.83 10.92 -51.15
N GLN A 4 -41.02 11.37 -52.12
CA GLN A 4 -39.57 11.05 -52.16
C GLN A 4 -38.94 11.75 -50.97
N LEU A 5 -38.65 11.00 -49.93
CA LEU A 5 -37.84 11.48 -48.80
C LEU A 5 -36.43 11.81 -49.35
N GLU A 6 -35.94 13.01 -49.07
CA GLU A 6 -34.61 13.43 -49.47
C GLU A 6 -33.54 12.46 -48.92
N PRO A 7 -32.50 12.13 -49.72
CA PRO A 7 -31.45 11.20 -49.29
C PRO A 7 -30.68 11.65 -48.03
N LEU A 8 -30.89 12.88 -47.58
CA LEU A 8 -30.25 13.48 -46.41
C LEU A 8 -31.00 13.21 -45.08
N SER A 9 -32.26 12.73 -45.12
CA SER A 9 -33.01 12.39 -43.92
C SER A 9 -32.63 10.99 -43.36
N ILE A 10 -32.81 10.76 -42.07
CA ILE A 10 -32.57 9.45 -41.46
C ILE A 10 -33.37 8.34 -42.14
N GLY A 11 -34.64 8.60 -42.47
CA GLY A 11 -35.49 7.67 -43.20
C GLY A 11 -35.01 7.42 -44.62
N GLY A 12 -34.47 8.44 -45.30
CA GLY A 12 -33.85 8.31 -46.64
C GLY A 12 -32.60 7.44 -46.61
N ARG A 13 -31.75 7.61 -45.61
CA ARG A 13 -30.55 6.78 -45.43
C ARG A 13 -30.90 5.34 -45.10
N ILE A 14 -31.83 5.10 -44.19
CA ILE A 14 -32.31 3.73 -43.87
C ILE A 14 -32.92 3.09 -45.13
N ARG A 15 -33.67 3.85 -45.93
CA ARG A 15 -34.23 3.37 -47.19
C ARG A 15 -33.15 2.99 -48.23
N SER A 16 -32.03 3.74 -48.27
CA SER A 16 -30.93 3.40 -49.16
C SER A 16 -30.23 2.08 -48.80
N LEU A 17 -30.29 1.64 -47.56
CA LEU A 17 -29.74 0.36 -47.10
C LEU A 17 -30.64 -0.82 -47.43
N MET A 18 -31.87 -0.59 -47.81
CA MET A 18 -32.81 -1.64 -48.23
C MET A 18 -32.42 -2.35 -49.52
N GLY A 19 -31.73 -1.63 -50.41
CA GLY A 19 -31.39 -2.16 -51.73
C GLY A 19 -32.62 -2.55 -52.52
N THR A 20 -32.72 -3.83 -52.92
CA THR A 20 -33.83 -4.43 -53.67
C THR A 20 -34.87 -5.08 -52.76
N ASP A 21 -34.69 -5.09 -51.43
CA ASP A 21 -35.64 -5.70 -50.49
C ASP A 21 -36.98 -4.95 -50.46
N THR A 22 -38.05 -5.66 -50.17
CA THR A 22 -39.34 -5.06 -49.81
C THR A 22 -39.23 -4.55 -48.36
N GLU A 23 -40.08 -3.58 -47.97
CA GLU A 23 -40.12 -3.08 -46.58
C GLU A 23 -40.35 -4.21 -45.57
N SER A 24 -41.13 -5.23 -45.94
CA SER A 24 -41.34 -6.42 -45.11
C SER A 24 -40.09 -7.27 -44.99
N GLY A 25 -39.43 -7.59 -46.11
CA GLY A 25 -38.23 -8.42 -46.11
C GLY A 25 -37.06 -7.75 -45.38
N PHE A 26 -36.97 -6.43 -45.49
CA PHE A 26 -35.95 -5.68 -44.78
C PHE A 26 -36.20 -5.63 -43.26
N ALA A 27 -37.48 -5.49 -42.82
CA ALA A 27 -37.84 -5.56 -41.41
C ALA A 27 -37.55 -6.95 -40.82
N ASP A 28 -37.89 -8.02 -41.59
CA ASP A 28 -37.61 -9.39 -41.18
C ASP A 28 -36.11 -9.67 -41.08
N ARG A 29 -35.30 -9.16 -42.02
CA ARG A 29 -33.81 -9.27 -41.99
C ARG A 29 -33.23 -8.55 -40.81
N LEU A 30 -33.75 -7.38 -40.43
CA LEU A 30 -33.32 -6.61 -39.27
C LEU A 30 -33.85 -7.19 -37.95
N GLY A 31 -34.83 -8.11 -37.97
CA GLY A 31 -35.47 -8.63 -36.77
C GLY A 31 -36.20 -7.57 -35.95
N ILE A 32 -36.82 -6.58 -36.66
CA ILE A 32 -37.57 -5.48 -36.01
C ILE A 32 -39.02 -5.46 -36.51
N PRO A 33 -40.00 -4.96 -35.72
CA PRO A 33 -41.38 -4.81 -36.17
C PRO A 33 -41.48 -3.90 -37.39
N ARG A 34 -42.34 -4.24 -38.35
CA ARG A 34 -42.60 -3.44 -39.57
C ARG A 34 -43.05 -2.02 -39.23
N GLU A 35 -43.79 -1.86 -38.17
CA GLU A 35 -44.25 -0.55 -37.68
C GLU A 35 -43.09 0.35 -37.27
N SER A 36 -42.06 -0.20 -36.61
CA SER A 36 -40.86 0.52 -36.25
C SER A 36 -40.10 1.02 -37.49
N LEU A 37 -39.98 0.19 -38.52
CA LEU A 37 -39.35 0.57 -39.80
C LEU A 37 -40.18 1.63 -40.55
N ALA A 38 -41.52 1.50 -40.57
CA ALA A 38 -42.42 2.48 -41.18
C ALA A 38 -42.31 3.87 -40.52
N LEU A 39 -42.17 3.93 -39.21
CA LEU A 39 -41.94 5.19 -38.46
C LEU A 39 -40.60 5.83 -38.85
N CYS A 40 -39.57 5.04 -39.06
CA CYS A 40 -38.27 5.55 -39.57
C CYS A 40 -38.42 6.20 -40.94
N PHE A 41 -39.19 5.62 -41.84
CA PHE A 41 -39.45 6.17 -43.17
C PHE A 41 -40.30 7.44 -43.15
N GLN A 42 -41.07 7.68 -42.07
CA GLN A 42 -41.83 8.91 -41.83
C GLN A 42 -40.95 10.02 -41.20
N GLY A 43 -39.62 9.78 -41.03
CA GLY A 43 -38.70 10.76 -40.47
C GLY A 43 -38.58 10.77 -38.96
N ARG A 44 -39.17 9.81 -38.24
CA ARG A 44 -38.93 9.64 -36.82
C ARG A 44 -37.59 8.97 -36.57
N VAL A 45 -36.88 9.43 -35.56
CA VAL A 45 -35.64 8.81 -35.10
C VAL A 45 -35.97 7.46 -34.46
N PRO A 46 -35.39 6.35 -34.94
CA PRO A 46 -35.57 5.05 -34.31
C PRO A 46 -35.12 5.04 -32.86
N ASP A 47 -35.72 4.15 -32.08
CA ASP A 47 -35.23 3.88 -30.72
C ASP A 47 -33.79 3.29 -30.75
N PRO A 48 -33.05 3.37 -29.62
CA PRO A 48 -31.66 2.92 -29.57
C PRO A 48 -31.46 1.45 -29.95
N GLY A 49 -32.42 0.57 -29.65
CA GLY A 49 -32.34 -0.84 -30.00
C GLY A 49 -32.49 -1.08 -31.51
N THR A 50 -33.44 -0.38 -32.15
CA THR A 50 -33.63 -0.37 -33.61
C THR A 50 -32.42 0.22 -34.33
N LEU A 51 -31.83 1.31 -33.85
CA LEU A 51 -30.60 1.89 -34.41
C LEU A 51 -29.41 0.94 -34.31
N ALA A 52 -29.23 0.27 -33.17
CA ALA A 52 -28.16 -0.72 -32.99
C ALA A 52 -28.31 -1.90 -33.97
N ARG A 53 -29.53 -2.44 -34.14
CA ARG A 53 -29.81 -3.52 -35.10
C ARG A 53 -29.53 -3.14 -36.55
N ILE A 54 -29.95 -1.93 -36.97
CA ILE A 54 -29.68 -1.43 -38.32
C ILE A 54 -28.17 -1.25 -38.51
N SER A 55 -27.49 -0.70 -37.51
CA SER A 55 -26.04 -0.50 -37.52
C SER A 55 -25.27 -1.82 -37.66
N GLU A 56 -25.66 -2.82 -36.88
CA GLU A 56 -25.03 -4.15 -36.85
C GLU A 56 -25.22 -4.93 -38.16
N ILE A 57 -26.49 -5.02 -38.65
CA ILE A 57 -26.83 -5.88 -39.79
C ILE A 57 -26.46 -5.23 -41.11
N CYS A 58 -26.52 -3.89 -41.18
CA CYS A 58 -26.18 -3.17 -42.40
C CYS A 58 -24.73 -2.66 -42.41
N GLU A 59 -23.92 -2.97 -41.38
CA GLU A 59 -22.51 -2.56 -41.23
C GLU A 59 -22.28 -1.06 -41.39
N VAL A 60 -23.19 -0.25 -40.87
CA VAL A 60 -23.12 1.23 -40.93
C VAL A 60 -23.11 1.81 -39.53
N SER A 61 -22.37 2.90 -39.30
CA SER A 61 -22.34 3.51 -37.97
C SER A 61 -23.67 4.19 -37.61
N VAL A 62 -24.07 4.16 -36.34
CA VAL A 62 -25.23 4.88 -35.80
C VAL A 62 -25.11 6.39 -36.10
N GLU A 63 -23.90 6.94 -36.09
CA GLU A 63 -23.67 8.35 -36.41
C GLU A 63 -23.98 8.65 -37.87
N TRP A 64 -23.61 7.76 -38.80
CA TRP A 64 -23.99 7.89 -40.21
C TRP A 64 -25.52 7.83 -40.39
N LEU A 65 -26.19 6.94 -39.67
CA LEU A 65 -27.64 6.86 -39.68
C LEU A 65 -28.32 8.15 -39.19
N LEU A 66 -27.77 8.77 -38.14
CA LEU A 66 -28.33 9.97 -37.54
C LEU A 66 -27.99 11.26 -38.32
N ARG A 67 -26.74 11.41 -38.78
CA ARG A 67 -26.21 12.68 -39.33
C ARG A 67 -25.88 12.65 -40.80
N GLY A 68 -25.74 11.45 -41.44
CA GLY A 68 -25.31 11.31 -42.82
C GLY A 68 -23.81 11.52 -43.01
N PRO A 69 -23.30 11.45 -44.26
CA PRO A 69 -21.90 11.72 -44.55
C PRO A 69 -21.57 13.18 -44.23
N CYS A 70 -20.55 13.42 -43.41
CA CYS A 70 -20.03 14.75 -43.13
C CYS A 70 -19.62 15.45 -44.40
N ARG A 71 -20.30 16.52 -44.80
CA ARG A 71 -19.85 17.41 -45.89
C ARG A 71 -18.68 18.24 -45.38
N ALA A 72 -17.45 17.86 -45.77
CA ALA A 72 -16.32 18.76 -45.75
C ALA A 72 -16.59 19.87 -46.82
N LYS A 73 -16.61 21.14 -46.41
CA LYS A 73 -16.67 22.29 -47.30
C LYS A 73 -15.39 22.33 -48.14
N GLY A 74 -15.58 22.28 -49.43
CA GLY A 74 -14.75 22.40 -50.59
C GLY A 74 -13.27 22.76 -50.46
N THR A 75 -12.44 21.92 -51.13
CA THR A 75 -11.50 22.39 -52.20
C THR A 75 -10.80 21.17 -52.82
N GLN A 76 -10.79 21.14 -54.13
CA GLN A 76 -9.88 20.49 -55.09
C GLN A 76 -9.70 18.96 -55.10
N ARG A 77 -10.05 18.39 -56.28
CA ARG A 77 -9.71 17.04 -56.75
C ARG A 77 -8.20 16.86 -56.80
N GLY A 78 -7.74 15.90 -56.06
CA GLY A 78 -6.37 15.38 -56.11
C GLY A 78 -6.06 14.74 -54.74
N THR A 79 -5.96 13.39 -54.67
CA THR A 79 -5.56 12.62 -53.48
C THR A 79 -6.69 12.20 -52.50
N GLN A 80 -7.84 11.71 -52.97
CA GLN A 80 -8.91 11.21 -52.09
C GLN A 80 -8.64 9.84 -51.47
N ALA A 81 -7.69 9.05 -51.96
CA ALA A 81 -7.35 7.75 -51.38
C ALA A 81 -6.45 7.86 -50.12
N GLU A 82 -5.49 8.78 -50.13
CA GLU A 82 -4.55 8.97 -48.99
C GLU A 82 -5.19 9.68 -47.78
N THR A 83 -6.18 10.56 -48.01
CA THR A 83 -6.87 11.28 -46.94
C THR A 83 -7.95 10.43 -46.25
N ALA A 84 -8.59 9.49 -46.95
CA ALA A 84 -9.52 8.54 -46.38
C ALA A 84 -8.79 7.50 -45.50
N ASP A 85 -7.63 7.01 -45.92
CA ASP A 85 -6.78 6.10 -45.15
C ASP A 85 -6.17 6.77 -43.92
N ALA A 86 -5.84 8.05 -43.98
CA ALA A 86 -5.37 8.85 -42.85
C ALA A 86 -6.49 9.20 -41.85
N ALA A 87 -7.74 9.36 -42.30
CA ALA A 87 -8.91 9.58 -41.43
C ALA A 87 -9.37 8.30 -40.74
N ILE A 88 -9.28 7.17 -41.42
CA ILE A 88 -9.56 5.83 -40.84
C ILE A 88 -8.50 5.48 -39.80
N ARG A 89 -7.25 5.91 -39.96
CA ARG A 89 -6.15 5.73 -39.00
C ARG A 89 -6.31 6.53 -37.69
N LYS A 90 -7.25 7.48 -37.62
CA LYS A 90 -7.51 8.33 -36.43
C LYS A 90 -8.77 7.97 -35.66
N MET A 91 -9.52 6.96 -36.05
CA MET A 91 -10.70 6.53 -35.29
C MET A 91 -10.27 5.54 -34.21
N PRO A 92 -10.64 5.80 -32.94
CA PRO A 92 -10.37 4.85 -31.88
C PRO A 92 -11.13 3.53 -32.15
N PRO A 93 -10.52 2.37 -31.86
CA PRO A 93 -11.19 1.08 -32.04
C PRO A 93 -12.40 0.96 -31.10
N PRO A 94 -13.46 0.27 -31.48
CA PRO A 94 -14.57 -0.01 -30.59
C PRO A 94 -14.10 -0.88 -29.40
N ALA A 95 -14.67 -0.63 -28.20
CA ALA A 95 -14.30 -1.37 -27.00
C ALA A 95 -14.46 -2.90 -27.14
N SER A 96 -15.41 -3.37 -27.97
CA SER A 96 -15.58 -4.79 -28.27
C SER A 96 -14.37 -5.40 -28.99
N LEU A 97 -13.73 -4.66 -29.88
CA LEU A 97 -12.51 -5.11 -30.57
C LEU A 97 -11.34 -5.21 -29.59
N VAL A 98 -11.20 -4.21 -28.70
CA VAL A 98 -10.17 -4.20 -27.68
C VAL A 98 -10.35 -5.38 -26.70
N VAL A 99 -11.55 -5.56 -26.17
CA VAL A 99 -11.84 -6.63 -25.18
C VAL A 99 -11.67 -8.03 -25.80
N ASN A 100 -11.94 -8.21 -27.09
CA ASN A 100 -11.75 -9.48 -27.79
C ASN A 100 -10.32 -9.71 -28.31
N HIS A 101 -9.43 -8.74 -28.13
CA HIS A 101 -8.04 -8.87 -28.60
C HIS A 101 -7.29 -10.01 -27.88
N PRO A 102 -6.41 -10.78 -28.57
CA PRO A 102 -5.64 -11.86 -27.97
C PRO A 102 -4.84 -11.48 -26.72
N ALA A 103 -4.38 -10.25 -26.61
CA ALA A 103 -3.65 -9.73 -25.45
C ALA A 103 -4.45 -9.84 -24.12
N LEU A 104 -5.79 -9.93 -24.17
CA LEU A 104 -6.62 -10.08 -22.98
C LEU A 104 -6.98 -11.54 -22.66
N ALA A 105 -6.48 -12.52 -23.41
CA ALA A 105 -6.82 -13.93 -23.19
C ALA A 105 -6.57 -14.37 -21.74
N ASN A 106 -5.42 -13.99 -21.18
CA ASN A 106 -4.99 -14.39 -19.83
C ASN A 106 -5.73 -13.68 -18.68
N VAL A 107 -6.49 -12.61 -18.94
CA VAL A 107 -7.20 -11.86 -17.89
C VAL A 107 -8.72 -12.08 -17.90
N ARG A 108 -9.27 -12.66 -18.98
CA ARG A 108 -10.71 -12.89 -19.12
C ARG A 108 -11.30 -13.87 -18.12
N ASP A 109 -10.50 -14.80 -17.62
CA ASP A 109 -10.93 -15.78 -16.62
C ASP A 109 -11.00 -15.18 -15.20
N PHE A 110 -10.34 -14.04 -14.99
CA PHE A 110 -10.22 -13.40 -13.67
C PHE A 110 -10.94 -12.06 -13.58
N VAL A 111 -11.17 -11.38 -14.71
CA VAL A 111 -11.83 -10.06 -14.74
C VAL A 111 -13.09 -10.16 -15.60
N SER A 112 -14.23 -9.81 -15.00
CA SER A 112 -15.52 -9.91 -15.70
C SER A 112 -15.59 -8.99 -16.92
N ASN A 113 -16.31 -9.41 -17.96
CA ASN A 113 -16.44 -8.66 -19.20
C ASN A 113 -16.92 -7.21 -19.03
N PRO A 114 -17.90 -6.88 -18.15
CA PRO A 114 -18.28 -5.49 -17.89
C PRO A 114 -17.13 -4.60 -17.39
N ILE A 115 -16.23 -5.16 -16.56
CA ILE A 115 -15.06 -4.45 -16.04
C ILE A 115 -14.04 -4.25 -17.16
N LEU A 116 -13.77 -5.29 -17.97
CA LEU A 116 -12.88 -5.18 -19.13
C LEU A 116 -13.35 -4.10 -20.11
N VAL A 117 -14.66 -4.08 -20.43
CA VAL A 117 -15.27 -3.05 -21.29
C VAL A 117 -15.10 -1.65 -20.70
N LYS A 118 -15.24 -1.51 -19.37
CA LYS A 118 -15.04 -0.22 -18.69
C LYS A 118 -13.59 0.25 -18.84
N ILE A 119 -12.63 -0.60 -18.52
CA ILE A 119 -11.19 -0.29 -18.64
C ILE A 119 -10.85 0.04 -20.09
N ALA A 120 -11.31 -0.76 -21.06
CA ALA A 120 -11.06 -0.51 -22.47
C ALA A 120 -11.59 0.85 -22.93
N ARG A 121 -12.75 1.30 -22.46
CA ARG A 121 -13.30 2.62 -22.77
C ARG A 121 -12.45 3.75 -22.19
N GLU A 122 -11.98 3.59 -20.95
CA GLU A 122 -11.08 4.56 -20.31
C GLU A 122 -9.76 4.68 -21.08
N GLU A 123 -9.16 3.55 -21.49
CA GLU A 123 -7.94 3.53 -22.30
C GLU A 123 -8.15 4.13 -23.70
N ILE A 124 -9.29 3.87 -24.33
CA ILE A 124 -9.68 4.50 -25.60
C ILE A 124 -9.79 6.02 -25.45
N ASP A 125 -10.39 6.50 -24.38
CA ASP A 125 -10.53 7.92 -24.08
C ASP A 125 -9.18 8.59 -23.83
N GLU A 126 -8.27 7.94 -23.12
CA GLU A 126 -6.90 8.41 -22.89
C GLU A 126 -6.08 8.41 -24.19
N TRP A 127 -6.14 7.34 -24.95
CA TRP A 127 -5.48 7.24 -26.26
C TRP A 127 -5.98 8.32 -27.24
N THR A 128 -7.27 8.62 -27.23
CA THR A 128 -7.87 9.67 -28.08
C THR A 128 -7.37 11.07 -27.73
N LYS A 129 -7.03 11.31 -26.45
CA LYS A 129 -6.45 12.58 -25.96
C LYS A 129 -4.95 12.69 -26.26
N SER A 130 -4.24 11.56 -26.27
CA SER A 130 -2.82 11.50 -26.61
C SER A 130 -2.67 11.60 -28.13
N ALA A 131 -1.85 12.54 -28.62
CA ALA A 131 -1.64 12.76 -30.06
C ALA A 131 -0.80 11.64 -30.75
N THR A 132 -0.84 10.40 -30.26
CA THR A 132 -0.05 9.27 -30.77
C THR A 132 -0.68 8.68 -32.04
N ASN A 133 0.11 8.66 -33.12
CA ASN A 133 -0.23 8.01 -34.40
C ASN A 133 0.36 6.58 -34.43
N GLY A 134 -0.15 5.67 -33.61
CA GLY A 134 0.26 4.26 -33.64
C GLY A 134 -0.33 3.52 -34.87
N ARG A 135 0.45 2.64 -35.51
CA ARG A 135 -0.01 1.83 -36.64
C ARG A 135 -1.05 0.78 -36.28
N ASP A 136 -1.15 0.40 -34.99
CA ASP A 136 -2.11 -0.57 -34.45
C ASP A 136 -2.68 -0.11 -33.11
N ALA A 137 -3.61 0.85 -33.20
CA ALA A 137 -4.29 1.41 -32.01
C ALA A 137 -5.02 0.33 -31.19
N ALA A 138 -5.56 -0.70 -31.83
CA ALA A 138 -6.30 -1.74 -31.13
C ALA A 138 -5.37 -2.62 -30.27
N ALA A 139 -4.19 -2.96 -30.78
CA ALA A 139 -3.19 -3.74 -30.03
C ALA A 139 -2.58 -2.92 -28.89
N GLU A 140 -2.29 -1.63 -29.12
CA GLU A 140 -1.75 -0.74 -28.10
C GLU A 140 -2.74 -0.57 -26.94
N ILE A 141 -3.98 -0.20 -27.22
CA ILE A 141 -5.04 -0.06 -26.23
C ILE A 141 -5.35 -1.39 -25.55
N ALA A 142 -5.34 -2.51 -26.29
CA ALA A 142 -5.56 -3.83 -25.71
C ALA A 142 -4.42 -4.22 -24.74
N SER A 143 -3.18 -3.86 -25.06
CA SER A 143 -2.03 -4.08 -24.14
C SER A 143 -2.18 -3.28 -22.84
N CYS A 144 -2.53 -1.99 -22.94
CA CYS A 144 -2.80 -1.15 -21.76
C CYS A 144 -3.99 -1.68 -20.95
N THR A 145 -5.09 -2.06 -21.63
CA THR A 145 -6.27 -2.68 -21.00
C THR A 145 -5.90 -3.98 -20.29
N ALA A 146 -5.09 -4.84 -20.92
CA ALA A 146 -4.63 -6.10 -20.33
C ALA A 146 -3.77 -5.85 -19.08
N SER A 147 -2.84 -4.91 -19.13
CA SER A 147 -1.99 -4.53 -18.00
C SER A 147 -2.81 -4.03 -16.80
N ARG A 148 -3.77 -3.13 -17.01
CA ARG A 148 -4.68 -2.65 -15.95
C ARG A 148 -5.59 -3.75 -15.41
N ALA A 149 -6.13 -4.60 -16.29
CA ALA A 149 -6.96 -5.73 -15.91
C ALA A 149 -6.15 -6.76 -15.11
N GLN A 150 -4.91 -7.01 -15.51
CA GLN A 150 -3.99 -7.89 -14.80
C GLN A 150 -3.69 -7.38 -13.38
N ALA A 151 -3.51 -6.08 -13.21
CA ALA A 151 -3.31 -5.47 -11.88
C ALA A 151 -4.52 -5.71 -10.94
N LEU A 152 -5.74 -5.83 -11.48
CA LEU A 152 -6.94 -6.17 -10.70
C LEU A 152 -7.08 -7.68 -10.41
N SER A 153 -6.47 -8.54 -11.21
CA SER A 153 -6.64 -9.99 -11.15
C SER A 153 -5.49 -10.70 -10.44
N LEU A 154 -4.37 -10.03 -10.24
CA LEU A 154 -3.23 -10.65 -9.56
C LEU A 154 -3.56 -10.89 -8.08
N PRO A 155 -3.46 -12.14 -7.59
CA PRO A 155 -3.44 -12.37 -6.17
C PRO A 155 -2.28 -11.59 -5.54
N PRO A 156 -2.43 -11.13 -4.28
CA PRO A 156 -1.32 -10.51 -3.58
C PRO A 156 -0.12 -11.46 -3.59
N ARG A 157 0.98 -11.04 -4.21
CA ARG A 157 2.20 -11.84 -4.29
C ARG A 157 3.01 -11.64 -3.01
N ASN A 158 3.63 -12.70 -2.54
CA ASN A 158 4.67 -12.58 -1.53
C ASN A 158 5.91 -11.99 -2.19
N TYR A 159 6.28 -10.78 -1.79
CA TYR A 159 7.47 -10.11 -2.30
C TYR A 159 8.68 -10.41 -1.43
N LEU A 160 9.81 -10.67 -2.09
CA LEU A 160 11.14 -10.69 -1.47
C LEU A 160 11.64 -9.24 -1.38
N ASN A 161 11.91 -8.79 -0.17
CA ASN A 161 12.45 -7.46 0.08
C ASN A 161 13.97 -7.46 -0.09
N ALA A 162 14.44 -7.07 -1.27
CA ALA A 162 15.87 -6.91 -1.56
C ALA A 162 16.30 -5.43 -1.60
N THR A 163 15.61 -4.56 -0.87
CA THR A 163 15.93 -3.12 -0.81
C THR A 163 17.02 -2.76 0.20
N GLY A 164 17.30 -3.65 1.15
CA GLY A 164 18.19 -3.38 2.30
C GLY A 164 17.46 -2.80 3.51
N ILE A 165 16.28 -2.21 3.34
CA ILE A 165 15.48 -1.63 4.42
C ILE A 165 14.73 -2.76 5.12
N ILE A 166 15.11 -3.08 6.37
CA ILE A 166 14.58 -4.22 7.13
C ILE A 166 13.07 -4.05 7.39
N ILE A 167 12.67 -2.85 7.83
CA ILE A 167 11.27 -2.51 8.12
C ILE A 167 10.80 -1.50 7.08
N HIS A 168 10.36 -2.02 5.94
CA HIS A 168 9.98 -1.20 4.81
C HIS A 168 8.48 -0.86 4.86
N THR A 169 8.14 0.40 5.16
CA THR A 169 6.75 0.86 5.33
C THR A 169 5.88 0.64 4.10
N GLY A 170 6.43 0.83 2.90
CA GLY A 170 5.71 0.57 1.64
C GLY A 170 5.45 -0.93 1.35
N TRP A 171 6.07 -1.86 2.11
CA TRP A 171 5.94 -3.30 1.94
C TRP A 171 5.42 -4.00 3.19
N GLY A 172 4.69 -3.29 4.05
CA GLY A 172 3.96 -3.86 5.17
C GLY A 172 4.72 -3.92 6.50
N ASN A 173 5.77 -3.12 6.67
CA ASN A 173 6.55 -3.02 7.91
C ASN A 173 7.40 -4.26 8.24
N ALA A 174 7.36 -4.76 9.47
CA ALA A 174 8.18 -5.88 9.91
C ALA A 174 7.73 -7.23 9.31
N PRO A 175 8.66 -8.07 8.84
CA PRO A 175 8.32 -9.41 8.40
C PRO A 175 7.86 -10.28 9.57
N PHE A 176 6.81 -11.08 9.37
CA PHE A 176 6.25 -11.94 10.40
C PHE A 176 7.09 -13.18 10.66
N HIS A 177 7.19 -13.55 11.92
CA HIS A 177 7.66 -14.86 12.33
C HIS A 177 6.72 -15.97 11.80
N VAL A 178 7.27 -17.15 11.47
CA VAL A 178 6.50 -18.26 10.90
C VAL A 178 5.30 -18.68 11.76
N GLN A 179 5.47 -18.73 13.08
CA GLN A 179 4.35 -19.07 13.98
C GLN A 179 3.23 -18.01 13.93
N ALA A 180 3.56 -16.74 13.70
CA ALA A 180 2.54 -15.70 13.51
C ALA A 180 1.77 -15.90 12.21
N GLN A 181 2.46 -16.29 11.11
CA GLN A 181 1.83 -16.62 9.83
C GLN A 181 0.90 -17.85 9.97
N GLU A 182 1.35 -18.93 10.61
CA GLU A 182 0.56 -20.13 10.87
C GLU A 182 -0.68 -19.81 11.74
N ARG A 183 -0.49 -18.94 12.76
CA ARG A 183 -1.57 -18.53 13.61
C ARG A 183 -2.61 -17.69 12.91
N LEU A 184 -2.20 -16.84 11.95
CA LEU A 184 -3.12 -16.12 11.07
C LEU A 184 -4.00 -17.10 10.27
N ILE A 185 -3.39 -18.08 9.61
CA ILE A 185 -4.12 -19.10 8.83
C ILE A 185 -5.12 -19.83 9.73
N THR A 186 -4.69 -20.30 10.90
CA THR A 186 -5.56 -21.00 11.85
C THR A 186 -6.71 -20.11 12.35
N ALA A 187 -6.45 -18.82 12.59
CA ALA A 187 -7.45 -17.88 13.09
C ALA A 187 -8.48 -17.43 12.04
N THR A 188 -8.24 -17.72 10.74
CA THR A 188 -9.25 -17.45 9.68
C THR A 188 -10.42 -18.40 9.72
N GLY A 189 -10.24 -19.61 10.27
CA GLY A 189 -11.30 -20.60 10.44
C GLY A 189 -12.47 -20.09 11.27
N ALA A 190 -13.62 -20.72 11.13
CA ALA A 190 -14.80 -20.42 11.95
C ALA A 190 -14.50 -20.68 13.43
N SER A 191 -14.59 -19.64 14.24
CA SER A 191 -14.52 -19.78 15.69
C SER A 191 -15.92 -19.58 16.27
N PRO A 192 -16.42 -20.53 17.03
CA PRO A 192 -17.78 -20.47 17.59
C PRO A 192 -17.95 -19.39 18.67
N THR A 193 -16.88 -18.77 19.14
CA THR A 193 -16.88 -17.91 20.32
C THR A 193 -16.72 -16.41 20.06
N GLY A 194 -16.57 -15.98 18.81
CA GLY A 194 -16.65 -14.58 18.36
C GLY A 194 -16.08 -13.51 19.30
N ALA A 195 -16.95 -12.80 19.99
CA ALA A 195 -16.56 -11.69 20.88
C ALA A 195 -15.82 -12.14 22.16
N ALA A 196 -16.17 -13.30 22.73
CA ALA A 196 -15.53 -13.84 23.92
C ALA A 196 -14.09 -14.28 23.64
N GLU A 197 -13.83 -14.88 22.48
CA GLU A 197 -12.46 -15.26 22.06
C GLU A 197 -11.59 -14.03 21.84
N ALA A 198 -12.12 -12.99 21.20
CA ALA A 198 -11.35 -11.77 20.96
C ALA A 198 -11.02 -11.04 22.28
N LEU A 199 -11.91 -11.05 23.28
CA LEU A 199 -11.62 -10.54 24.63
C LEU A 199 -10.58 -11.41 25.33
N SER A 200 -10.68 -12.74 25.24
CA SER A 200 -9.71 -13.69 25.77
C SER A 200 -8.31 -13.48 25.16
N ARG A 201 -8.21 -13.18 23.86
CA ARG A 201 -6.93 -12.90 23.19
C ARG A 201 -6.31 -11.56 23.62
N VAL A 202 -7.12 -10.50 23.84
CA VAL A 202 -6.61 -9.25 24.41
C VAL A 202 -6.00 -9.52 25.78
N GLU A 203 -6.66 -10.29 26.64
CA GLU A 203 -6.14 -10.66 27.96
C GLU A 203 -4.89 -11.55 27.85
N THR A 204 -4.83 -12.46 26.88
CA THR A 204 -3.64 -13.27 26.63
C THR A 204 -2.45 -12.39 26.21
N CYS A 205 -2.62 -11.47 25.27
CA CYS A 205 -1.59 -10.52 24.89
C CYS A 205 -1.17 -9.65 26.09
N ALA A 206 -2.12 -9.17 26.89
CA ALA A 206 -1.85 -8.38 28.08
C ALA A 206 -1.03 -9.17 29.13
N ARG A 207 -1.33 -10.45 29.34
CA ARG A 207 -0.57 -11.33 30.25
C ARG A 207 0.86 -11.53 29.76
N LEU A 208 1.06 -11.79 28.44
CA LEU A 208 2.39 -11.94 27.85
C LEU A 208 3.20 -10.65 27.96
N LEU A 209 2.58 -9.50 27.66
CA LEU A 209 3.22 -8.18 27.79
C LEU A 209 3.64 -7.88 29.24
N ARG A 210 2.78 -8.17 30.20
CA ARG A 210 3.12 -8.00 31.63
C ARG A 210 4.32 -8.87 32.03
N ALA A 211 4.33 -10.13 31.59
CA ALA A 211 5.45 -11.04 31.86
C ALA A 211 6.77 -10.53 31.24
N LEU A 212 6.72 -9.93 30.04
CA LEU A 212 7.88 -9.43 29.35
C LEU A 212 8.38 -8.09 29.89
N THR A 213 7.50 -7.24 30.39
CA THR A 213 7.83 -5.85 30.72
C THR A 213 7.89 -5.55 32.21
N GLY A 214 7.34 -6.44 33.05
CA GLY A 214 7.17 -6.19 34.48
C GLY A 214 6.08 -5.17 34.82
N ALA A 215 5.29 -4.72 33.86
CA ALA A 215 4.19 -3.79 34.09
C ALA A 215 3.06 -4.41 34.88
N GLU A 216 2.33 -3.63 35.69
CA GLU A 216 1.17 -4.09 36.46
C GLU A 216 0.01 -4.53 35.59
N ALA A 217 -0.21 -3.82 34.46
CA ALA A 217 -1.26 -4.11 33.50
C ALA A 217 -0.82 -3.77 32.07
N ALA A 218 -1.54 -4.33 31.10
CA ALA A 218 -1.33 -4.07 29.68
C ALA A 218 -2.66 -4.12 28.92
N THR A 219 -2.70 -3.48 27.77
CA THR A 219 -3.76 -3.63 26.77
C THR A 219 -3.21 -3.38 25.36
N VAL A 220 -4.01 -3.66 24.36
CA VAL A 220 -3.59 -3.49 22.96
C VAL A 220 -4.66 -2.75 22.15
N THR A 221 -4.21 -1.99 21.18
CA THR A 221 -5.04 -1.25 20.21
C THR A 221 -4.69 -1.63 18.78
N THR A 222 -5.45 -1.11 17.81
CA THR A 222 -5.22 -1.39 16.38
C THR A 222 -3.93 -0.77 15.83
N GLY A 223 -3.30 0.18 16.54
CA GLY A 223 -2.04 0.81 16.15
C GLY A 223 -1.58 1.84 17.18
N ASN A 224 -0.31 2.26 17.13
CA ASN A 224 0.24 3.21 18.08
C ASN A 224 -0.47 4.57 18.05
N ALA A 225 -0.84 5.10 16.89
CA ALA A 225 -1.64 6.32 16.77
C ALA A 225 -3.01 6.18 17.47
N ALA A 226 -3.67 5.02 17.34
CA ALA A 226 -4.91 4.70 18.05
C ALA A 226 -4.68 4.62 19.57
N SER A 227 -3.51 4.17 20.04
CA SER A 227 -3.13 4.22 21.45
C SER A 227 -3.06 5.65 21.96
N VAL A 228 -2.41 6.55 21.22
CA VAL A 228 -2.29 7.98 21.58
C VAL A 228 -3.69 8.61 21.65
N LEU A 229 -4.54 8.40 20.63
CA LEU A 229 -5.92 8.88 20.59
C LEU A 229 -6.73 8.42 21.79
N LEU A 230 -6.66 7.12 22.08
CA LEU A 230 -7.40 6.49 23.18
C LEU A 230 -6.95 7.04 24.54
N ILE A 231 -5.65 7.15 24.77
CA ILE A 231 -5.09 7.64 26.03
C ILE A 231 -5.41 9.12 26.23
N ALA A 232 -5.21 9.95 25.20
CA ALA A 232 -5.58 11.36 25.28
C ALA A 232 -7.07 11.55 25.57
N GLY A 233 -7.94 10.80 24.88
CA GLY A 233 -9.39 10.84 25.15
C GLY A 233 -9.77 10.38 26.56
N ALA A 234 -9.12 9.34 27.08
CA ALA A 234 -9.43 8.80 28.39
C ALA A 234 -8.89 9.62 29.56
N LEU A 235 -7.73 10.27 29.38
CA LEU A 235 -7.01 10.92 30.47
C LEU A 235 -7.01 12.45 30.40
N ALA A 236 -7.16 13.04 29.20
CA ALA A 236 -6.94 14.46 28.97
C ALA A 236 -7.99 15.15 28.07
N ALA A 237 -9.15 14.52 27.80
CA ALA A 237 -10.20 15.17 27.02
C ALA A 237 -10.62 16.51 27.64
N GLY A 238 -10.64 17.60 26.84
CA GLY A 238 -10.93 18.95 27.31
C GLY A 238 -9.87 19.60 28.17
N ARG A 239 -8.78 18.91 28.47
CA ARG A 239 -7.67 19.37 29.32
C ARG A 239 -6.39 19.59 28.51
N GLU A 240 -5.34 20.02 29.18
CA GLU A 240 -4.05 20.32 28.56
C GLU A 240 -3.09 19.14 28.66
N ILE A 241 -2.34 18.92 27.55
CA ILE A 241 -1.23 17.97 27.45
C ILE A 241 0.03 18.76 27.12
N ILE A 242 1.06 18.65 27.95
CA ILE A 242 2.36 19.24 27.69
C ILE A 242 3.22 18.26 26.89
N VAL A 243 3.74 18.73 25.74
CA VAL A 243 4.57 17.95 24.81
C VAL A 243 5.76 18.80 24.37
N ALA A 244 6.94 18.21 24.27
CA ALA A 244 8.08 18.93 23.71
C ALA A 244 7.83 19.30 22.23
N ALA A 245 8.23 20.49 21.81
CA ALA A 245 8.09 20.97 20.43
C ALA A 245 8.71 20.00 19.43
N ARG A 246 9.86 19.42 19.76
CA ARG A 246 10.56 18.40 18.97
C ARG A 246 9.82 17.08 18.80
N ASP A 247 8.88 16.79 19.70
CA ASP A 247 8.11 15.53 19.72
C ASP A 247 6.82 15.64 18.90
N LEU A 248 6.43 16.86 18.48
CA LEU A 248 5.24 17.13 17.67
C LEU A 248 5.52 16.91 16.17
N VAL A 249 5.88 15.69 15.83
CA VAL A 249 6.25 15.31 14.46
C VAL A 249 5.06 14.84 13.65
N GLU A 250 5.21 14.90 12.33
CA GLU A 250 4.36 14.17 11.39
C GLU A 250 4.74 12.69 11.40
N ILE A 251 3.75 11.83 11.53
CA ILE A 251 3.95 10.38 11.61
C ILE A 251 4.00 9.77 10.19
N SER A 252 2.96 10.02 9.39
CA SER A 252 2.83 9.62 7.99
C SER A 252 1.64 10.33 7.35
N ASP A 253 1.67 10.50 6.04
CA ASP A 253 0.55 10.97 5.23
C ASP A 253 -0.10 12.28 5.73
N GLY A 254 0.71 13.19 6.26
CA GLY A 254 0.25 14.46 6.82
C GLY A 254 -0.28 14.37 8.25
N ALA A 255 -0.42 13.19 8.86
CA ALA A 255 -0.92 13.03 10.22
C ALA A 255 0.13 13.42 11.26
N ARG A 256 -0.20 14.35 12.16
CA ARG A 256 0.66 14.84 13.23
C ARG A 256 0.16 14.38 14.59
N ILE A 257 1.08 14.26 15.54
CA ILE A 257 0.72 13.95 16.94
C ILE A 257 -0.24 15.01 17.49
N SER A 258 -0.01 16.30 17.22
CA SER A 258 -0.90 17.40 17.62
C SER A 258 -2.34 17.19 17.15
N ASP A 259 -2.53 16.78 15.90
CA ASP A 259 -3.85 16.63 15.30
C ASP A 259 -4.62 15.48 15.95
N ILE A 260 -3.92 14.38 16.27
CA ILE A 260 -4.49 13.25 17.02
C ILE A 260 -4.96 13.67 18.41
N LEU A 261 -4.15 14.46 19.13
CA LEU A 261 -4.50 14.95 20.46
C LEU A 261 -5.70 15.92 20.40
N GLN A 262 -5.71 16.83 19.44
CA GLN A 262 -6.80 17.78 19.24
C GLN A 262 -8.11 17.12 18.81
N ALA A 263 -8.05 16.00 18.08
CA ALA A 263 -9.24 15.26 17.64
C ALA A 263 -10.11 14.76 18.82
N VAL A 264 -9.55 14.61 20.01
CA VAL A 264 -10.30 14.26 21.24
C VAL A 264 -10.54 15.47 22.15
N GLY A 265 -10.35 16.69 21.64
CA GLY A 265 -10.57 17.94 22.39
C GLY A 265 -9.47 18.27 23.40
N ALA A 266 -8.32 17.60 23.38
CA ALA A 266 -7.19 17.97 24.22
C ALA A 266 -6.50 19.24 23.69
N ARG A 267 -6.03 20.11 24.60
CA ARG A 267 -5.22 21.27 24.25
C ARG A 267 -3.74 20.90 24.38
N VAL A 268 -2.94 21.23 23.37
CA VAL A 268 -1.52 20.92 23.34
C VAL A 268 -0.71 22.14 23.74
N ALA A 269 0.02 22.06 24.86
CA ALA A 269 1.04 23.02 25.25
C ALA A 269 2.41 22.53 24.74
N SER A 270 2.93 23.19 23.71
CA SER A 270 4.24 22.90 23.15
C SER A 270 5.35 23.61 23.94
N VAL A 271 6.38 22.87 24.38
CA VAL A 271 7.46 23.39 25.22
C VAL A 271 8.84 23.11 24.66
N GLY A 272 9.83 23.92 25.06
CA GLY A 272 11.19 23.82 24.56
C GLY A 272 11.33 24.28 23.10
N SER A 273 12.32 23.75 22.42
CA SER A 273 12.63 24.08 21.02
C SER A 273 12.77 22.81 20.18
N ALA A 274 13.05 22.97 18.88
CA ALA A 274 13.21 21.82 17.95
C ALA A 274 14.38 20.89 18.31
N ASN A 275 15.42 21.41 18.99
CA ASN A 275 16.63 20.65 19.34
C ASN A 275 16.82 20.47 20.84
N CYS A 276 16.27 21.35 21.68
CA CYS A 276 16.52 21.35 23.13
C CYS A 276 15.22 21.49 23.90
N VAL A 277 15.07 20.66 24.94
CA VAL A 277 14.03 20.76 25.94
C VAL A 277 14.62 20.38 27.30
N TYR A 278 14.31 21.19 28.31
CA TYR A 278 14.76 21.01 29.68
C TYR A 278 13.58 20.75 30.61
N LEU A 279 13.85 20.28 31.83
CA LEU A 279 12.80 19.96 32.78
C LEU A 279 11.93 21.15 33.15
N GLU A 280 12.57 22.31 33.29
CA GLU A 280 11.93 23.59 33.59
C GLU A 280 10.94 24.04 32.49
N ASP A 281 11.19 23.66 31.24
CA ASP A 281 10.28 23.95 30.14
C ASP A 281 8.95 23.19 30.31
N TYR A 282 9.00 21.95 30.81
CA TYR A 282 7.79 21.18 31.16
C TYR A 282 7.10 21.71 32.43
N GLU A 283 7.89 22.14 33.45
CA GLU A 283 7.33 22.52 34.74
C GLU A 283 6.63 23.90 34.70
N ARG A 284 7.22 24.86 33.97
CA ARG A 284 6.74 26.25 33.91
C ARG A 284 5.29 26.43 33.47
N PRO A 285 4.78 25.75 32.42
CA PRO A 285 3.40 25.89 31.95
C PRO A 285 2.38 25.06 32.74
N ILE A 286 2.76 24.26 33.73
CA ILE A 286 1.82 23.45 34.49
C ILE A 286 0.79 24.33 35.21
N THR A 287 -0.48 24.07 34.97
CA THR A 287 -1.64 24.71 35.59
C THR A 287 -2.63 23.67 36.12
N SER A 288 -3.72 24.12 36.74
CA SER A 288 -4.86 23.25 37.12
C SER A 288 -5.52 22.55 35.91
N GLU A 289 -5.36 23.10 34.72
CA GLU A 289 -5.89 22.57 33.46
C GLU A 289 -5.02 21.44 32.87
N THR A 290 -3.76 21.37 33.29
CA THR A 290 -2.84 20.34 32.81
C THR A 290 -3.25 18.96 33.33
N ALA A 291 -3.32 17.97 32.46
CA ALA A 291 -3.66 16.59 32.80
C ALA A 291 -2.47 15.62 32.63
N MET A 292 -1.59 15.89 31.65
CA MET A 292 -0.61 14.89 31.23
C MET A 292 0.67 15.52 30.69
N LEU A 293 1.80 14.91 31.00
CA LEU A 293 3.06 15.07 30.30
C LEU A 293 3.19 13.94 29.30
N LEU A 294 3.28 14.25 28.01
CA LEU A 294 3.46 13.26 26.95
C LEU A 294 4.86 13.42 26.35
N ARG A 295 5.68 12.40 26.44
CA ARG A 295 6.91 12.29 25.67
C ARG A 295 6.68 11.39 24.46
N VAL A 296 7.11 11.84 23.28
CA VAL A 296 7.12 11.01 22.07
C VAL A 296 8.56 10.86 21.61
N ARG A 297 9.05 9.64 21.60
CA ARG A 297 10.39 9.37 21.08
C ARG A 297 10.33 9.39 19.56
N VAL A 298 10.86 10.50 19.01
CA VAL A 298 10.88 10.74 17.58
C VAL A 298 11.81 9.75 16.93
N ALA A 299 11.23 8.85 16.13
CA ALA A 299 11.95 7.76 15.50
C ALA A 299 12.14 7.98 13.99
N ASN A 300 11.52 9.00 13.40
CA ASN A 300 11.59 9.33 11.98
C ASN A 300 12.46 10.56 11.67
N MET A 301 13.17 11.07 12.65
CA MET A 301 14.06 12.23 12.50
C MET A 301 15.33 12.02 13.34
N ALA A 302 16.49 12.08 12.71
CA ALA A 302 17.77 12.16 13.41
C ALA A 302 18.05 13.60 13.80
N SER A 303 18.47 13.81 15.04
CA SER A 303 18.97 15.11 15.52
C SER A 303 20.46 14.99 15.81
N SER A 304 21.26 15.91 15.29
CA SER A 304 22.70 15.97 15.51
C SER A 304 23.13 17.36 15.95
N GLY A 305 24.31 17.48 16.59
CA GLY A 305 24.82 18.75 17.09
C GLY A 305 24.42 19.01 18.54
N TYR A 306 24.06 20.24 18.86
CA TYR A 306 23.63 20.61 20.20
C TYR A 306 22.19 20.20 20.44
N VAL A 307 22.00 19.09 21.13
CA VAL A 307 20.68 18.47 21.41
C VAL A 307 20.56 18.18 22.90
N ALA A 308 19.44 18.57 23.51
CA ALA A 308 19.12 18.25 24.89
C ALA A 308 17.69 17.71 25.01
N HIS A 309 17.48 16.68 25.83
CA HIS A 309 16.17 16.12 26.12
C HIS A 309 16.09 15.64 27.58
N VAL A 310 14.89 15.63 28.12
CA VAL A 310 14.64 15.24 29.50
C VAL A 310 14.56 13.72 29.59
N GLN A 311 15.24 13.16 30.61
CA GLN A 311 15.18 11.74 30.92
C GLN A 311 13.78 11.35 31.44
N GLY A 312 13.34 10.10 31.16
CA GLY A 312 12.03 9.62 31.56
C GLY A 312 11.78 9.68 33.06
N GLN A 313 12.77 9.31 33.84
CA GLN A 313 12.70 9.36 35.30
C GLN A 313 12.42 10.78 35.83
N ALA A 314 13.05 11.80 35.25
CA ALA A 314 12.83 13.20 35.67
C ALA A 314 11.39 13.64 35.31
N LEU A 315 10.86 13.28 34.16
CA LEU A 315 9.47 13.56 33.78
C LEU A 315 8.47 12.81 34.68
N ALA A 316 8.75 11.55 35.02
CA ALA A 316 7.92 10.78 35.95
C ALA A 316 7.85 11.44 37.35
N GLN A 317 9.00 11.90 37.88
CA GLN A 317 9.05 12.60 39.16
C GLN A 317 8.32 13.96 39.09
N LEU A 318 8.46 14.70 37.99
CA LEU A 318 7.73 15.94 37.79
C LEU A 318 6.22 15.70 37.75
N ALA A 319 5.77 14.73 36.98
CA ALA A 319 4.35 14.36 36.87
C ALA A 319 3.78 13.95 38.23
N GLN A 320 4.52 13.14 39.00
CA GLN A 320 4.13 12.73 40.35
C GLN A 320 3.97 13.92 41.33
N ARG A 321 4.92 14.89 41.34
CA ARG A 321 4.84 16.10 42.17
C ARG A 321 3.58 16.92 41.90
N HIS A 322 3.18 16.99 40.60
CA HIS A 322 2.02 17.79 40.17
C HIS A 322 0.74 16.96 39.99
N LYS A 323 0.75 15.66 40.34
CA LYS A 323 -0.39 14.73 40.20
C LYS A 323 -0.90 14.65 38.75
N LEU A 324 0.01 14.69 37.79
CA LEU A 324 -0.25 14.54 36.37
C LEU A 324 0.02 13.11 35.92
N PHE A 325 -0.54 12.71 34.80
CA PHE A 325 -0.12 11.48 34.12
C PHE A 325 1.18 11.70 33.35
N TYR A 326 2.09 10.75 33.41
CA TYR A 326 3.26 10.69 32.52
C TYR A 326 3.11 9.52 31.55
N VAL A 327 3.11 9.83 30.25
CA VAL A 327 2.99 8.86 29.18
C VAL A 327 4.24 8.91 28.30
N ASP A 328 4.90 7.76 28.13
CA ASP A 328 6.08 7.62 27.28
C ASP A 328 5.74 6.83 26.01
N ASN A 329 5.63 7.53 24.87
CA ASN A 329 5.40 6.90 23.58
C ASN A 329 6.76 6.63 22.90
N LEU A 330 7.16 5.37 22.89
CA LEU A 330 8.43 4.93 22.31
C LEU A 330 8.42 4.85 20.79
N GLY A 331 7.25 4.98 20.15
CA GLY A 331 7.13 4.78 18.71
C GLY A 331 7.47 3.35 18.31
N GLY A 332 8.70 3.10 17.92
CA GLY A 332 9.21 1.78 17.54
C GLY A 332 9.92 1.02 18.65
N GLY A 333 9.55 1.22 19.92
CA GLY A 333 10.17 0.59 21.09
C GLY A 333 10.35 -0.92 21.00
N SER A 334 11.35 -1.43 21.72
CA SER A 334 11.75 -2.84 21.73
C SER A 334 11.27 -3.58 22.99
N LEU A 335 11.21 -4.90 22.91
CA LEU A 335 11.07 -5.82 24.04
C LEU A 335 12.40 -6.44 24.48
N VAL A 336 13.49 -6.17 23.75
CA VAL A 336 14.84 -6.64 24.05
C VAL A 336 15.84 -5.49 23.96
N ASP A 337 16.90 -5.57 24.73
CA ASP A 337 18.00 -4.62 24.70
C ASP A 337 18.89 -4.89 23.49
N LEU A 338 18.85 -3.99 22.50
CA LEU A 338 19.61 -4.14 21.25
C LEU A 338 21.12 -3.94 21.46
N THR A 339 21.55 -3.26 22.50
CA THR A 339 22.98 -2.98 22.76
C THR A 339 23.76 -4.25 23.08
N LYS A 340 23.10 -5.31 23.54
CA LYS A 340 23.71 -6.63 23.77
C LYS A 340 24.26 -7.28 22.51
N GLU A 341 23.76 -6.88 21.34
CA GLU A 341 24.21 -7.35 20.03
C GLU A 341 24.97 -6.24 19.25
N CYS A 342 25.54 -5.28 20.00
CA CYS A 342 26.27 -4.15 19.40
C CYS A 342 25.45 -3.28 18.43
N ILE A 343 24.13 -3.29 18.57
CA ILE A 343 23.22 -2.43 17.83
C ILE A 343 22.96 -1.18 18.68
N PRO A 344 22.87 0.01 18.09
CA PRO A 344 22.59 1.24 18.83
C PRO A 344 21.33 1.14 19.69
N GLU A 345 21.31 1.91 20.78
CA GLU A 345 20.22 1.89 21.75
C GLU A 345 18.88 2.20 21.11
N CYS A 346 17.93 1.32 21.35
CA CYS A 346 16.51 1.51 21.07
C CYS A 346 15.74 1.43 22.38
N PRO A 347 14.87 2.39 22.71
CA PRO A 347 14.16 2.39 23.97
C PRO A 347 13.31 1.14 24.14
N THR A 348 13.36 0.53 25.33
CA THR A 348 12.58 -0.65 25.67
C THR A 348 11.35 -0.29 26.50
N LEU A 349 10.28 -1.09 26.41
CA LEU A 349 9.11 -0.91 27.24
C LEU A 349 9.45 -1.08 28.72
N GLN A 350 10.37 -1.99 29.04
CA GLN A 350 10.87 -2.23 30.39
C GLN A 350 11.49 -0.97 30.98
N GLN A 351 12.34 -0.28 30.21
CA GLN A 351 12.98 0.96 30.68
C GLN A 351 11.96 2.04 30.97
N GLY A 352 10.95 2.22 30.09
CA GLY A 352 9.88 3.20 30.34
C GLY A 352 9.10 2.93 31.65
N ILE A 353 8.86 1.64 31.96
CA ILE A 353 8.23 1.25 33.24
C ILE A 353 9.18 1.54 34.43
N MET A 354 10.46 1.18 34.31
CA MET A 354 11.47 1.45 35.36
C MET A 354 11.68 2.95 35.58
N ASP A 355 11.58 3.76 34.54
CA ASP A 355 11.62 5.22 34.63
C ASP A 355 10.43 5.81 35.40
N GLY A 356 9.37 5.02 35.65
CA GLY A 356 8.19 5.41 36.41
C GLY A 356 7.05 6.01 35.60
N ALA A 357 7.00 5.77 34.29
CA ALA A 357 5.88 6.19 33.46
C ALA A 357 4.57 5.51 33.92
N ASP A 358 3.46 6.25 33.89
CA ASP A 358 2.14 5.71 34.15
C ASP A 358 1.69 4.77 33.02
N LEU A 359 2.04 5.14 31.76
CA LEU A 359 1.86 4.32 30.56
C LEU A 359 3.07 4.42 29.64
N VAL A 360 3.43 3.30 29.05
CA VAL A 360 4.44 3.19 27.98
C VAL A 360 3.80 2.60 26.75
N LEU A 361 4.06 3.17 25.58
CA LEU A 361 3.47 2.78 24.30
C LEU A 361 4.54 2.36 23.30
N ALA A 362 4.23 1.36 22.47
CA ALA A 362 5.04 0.99 21.33
C ALA A 362 4.18 0.44 20.18
N SER A 363 4.77 0.45 18.98
CA SER A 363 4.20 -0.13 17.75
C SER A 363 4.57 -1.62 17.66
N GLY A 364 3.59 -2.48 17.42
CA GLY A 364 3.81 -3.93 17.32
C GLY A 364 4.52 -4.35 16.02
N ASP A 365 4.35 -3.60 14.94
CA ASP A 365 4.80 -3.89 13.59
C ASP A 365 6.18 -3.32 13.21
N LYS A 366 6.92 -2.90 14.23
CA LYS A 366 8.28 -2.36 14.06
C LYS A 366 9.32 -3.34 14.65
N ILE A 367 10.15 -2.90 15.60
CA ILE A 367 11.19 -3.77 16.23
C ILE A 367 10.58 -5.01 16.88
N ILE A 368 9.39 -4.90 17.45
CA ILE A 368 8.69 -6.08 18.03
C ILE A 368 8.47 -7.18 16.99
N GLY A 369 8.36 -6.82 15.70
CA GLY A 369 8.26 -7.81 14.61
C GLY A 369 6.90 -8.51 14.52
N GLY A 370 5.87 -7.90 15.08
CA GLY A 370 4.49 -8.39 15.05
C GLY A 370 3.60 -7.67 14.03
N PRO A 371 2.29 -7.82 14.15
CA PRO A 371 1.32 -7.12 13.31
C PRO A 371 1.21 -5.65 13.69
N GLN A 372 0.57 -4.87 12.82
CA GLN A 372 0.16 -3.51 13.15
C GLN A 372 -0.77 -3.54 14.37
N ALA A 373 -0.24 -3.11 15.50
CA ALA A 373 -0.91 -3.01 16.79
C ALA A 373 -0.26 -1.90 17.62
N GLY A 374 -1.03 -1.30 18.51
CA GLY A 374 -0.49 -0.45 19.57
C GLY A 374 -0.40 -1.27 20.85
N VAL A 375 0.78 -1.33 21.44
CA VAL A 375 1.03 -1.98 22.73
C VAL A 375 1.01 -0.90 23.81
N ILE A 376 0.24 -1.11 24.86
CA ILE A 376 0.14 -0.20 26.03
C ILE A 376 0.43 -1.03 27.28
N VAL A 377 1.44 -0.62 28.04
CA VAL A 377 1.80 -1.22 29.33
C VAL A 377 1.90 -0.14 30.39
N GLY A 378 1.64 -0.45 31.65
CA GLY A 378 1.77 0.53 32.75
C GLY A 378 1.03 0.19 34.01
N LYS A 379 0.64 1.21 34.79
CA LYS A 379 -0.06 1.10 36.06
C LYS A 379 -1.47 0.57 35.89
N LYS A 380 -1.89 -0.32 36.78
CA LYS A 380 -3.15 -1.08 36.68
C LYS A 380 -4.39 -0.18 36.61
N ASP A 381 -4.47 0.82 37.43
CA ASP A 381 -5.60 1.76 37.50
C ASP A 381 -5.70 2.62 36.22
N VAL A 382 -4.55 3.06 35.69
CA VAL A 382 -4.47 3.89 34.48
C VAL A 382 -4.83 3.05 33.24
N VAL A 383 -4.24 1.86 33.10
CA VAL A 383 -4.59 0.93 31.99
C VAL A 383 -6.08 0.57 32.04
N ARG A 384 -6.63 0.32 33.26
CA ARG A 384 -8.05 0.05 33.42
C ARG A 384 -8.92 1.22 32.96
N ARG A 385 -8.57 2.46 33.32
CA ARG A 385 -9.30 3.66 32.89
C ARG A 385 -9.30 3.80 31.37
N VAL A 386 -8.16 3.59 30.73
CA VAL A 386 -8.01 3.60 29.27
C VAL A 386 -8.82 2.49 28.61
N SER A 387 -8.73 1.26 29.10
CA SER A 387 -9.41 0.10 28.51
C SER A 387 -10.94 0.15 28.60
N HIS A 388 -11.49 0.88 29.60
CA HIS A 388 -12.94 1.05 29.77
C HIS A 388 -13.50 2.31 29.13
N HIS A 389 -12.66 3.14 28.50
CA HIS A 389 -13.11 4.32 27.79
C HIS A 389 -13.89 3.95 26.51
N VAL A 390 -14.88 4.76 26.12
CA VAL A 390 -15.73 4.49 24.94
C VAL A 390 -14.91 4.29 23.66
N LEU A 391 -13.81 5.04 23.49
CA LEU A 391 -12.91 4.91 22.33
C LEU A 391 -12.16 3.57 22.30
N ALA A 392 -12.06 2.84 23.40
CA ALA A 392 -11.43 1.52 23.41
C ALA A 392 -12.13 0.53 22.46
N ARG A 393 -13.45 0.71 22.27
CA ARG A 393 -14.21 -0.11 21.32
C ARG A 393 -13.79 0.17 19.88
N THR A 394 -13.60 1.44 19.53
CA THR A 394 -13.17 1.89 18.19
C THR A 394 -11.71 1.51 17.91
N CYS A 395 -10.85 1.60 18.93
CA CYS A 395 -9.43 1.29 18.83
C CYS A 395 -9.11 -0.21 18.96
N ARG A 396 -10.11 -1.07 19.04
CA ARG A 396 -9.93 -2.51 19.31
C ARG A 396 -9.32 -3.23 18.11
N PRO A 397 -8.24 -4.04 18.27
CA PRO A 397 -7.67 -4.83 17.20
C PRO A 397 -8.62 -5.95 16.73
N ALA A 398 -8.51 -6.31 15.44
CA ALA A 398 -9.20 -7.45 14.88
C ALA A 398 -8.66 -8.78 15.44
N LYS A 399 -9.45 -9.86 15.34
CA LYS A 399 -9.04 -11.19 15.83
C LYS A 399 -7.74 -11.70 15.20
N LEU A 400 -7.50 -11.39 13.93
CA LEU A 400 -6.28 -11.80 13.22
C LEU A 400 -5.05 -11.07 13.77
N THR A 401 -5.15 -9.75 13.97
CA THR A 401 -4.10 -8.95 14.62
C THR A 401 -3.74 -9.51 15.99
N LEU A 402 -4.75 -9.82 16.82
CA LEU A 402 -4.51 -10.39 18.13
C LEU A 402 -3.86 -11.77 18.08
N ALA A 403 -4.27 -12.63 17.15
CA ALA A 403 -3.69 -13.96 16.97
C ALA A 403 -2.21 -13.89 16.55
N ALA A 404 -1.87 -13.02 15.62
CA ALA A 404 -0.49 -12.81 15.19
C ALA A 404 0.37 -12.19 16.32
N LEU A 405 -0.17 -11.20 17.05
CA LEU A 405 0.53 -10.57 18.17
C LEU A 405 0.78 -11.57 19.32
N GLU A 406 -0.20 -12.38 19.67
CA GLU A 406 -0.08 -13.45 20.67
C GLU A 406 1.07 -14.41 20.31
N ALA A 407 1.13 -14.87 19.05
CA ALA A 407 2.20 -15.74 18.58
C ALA A 407 3.57 -15.04 18.63
N THR A 408 3.64 -13.79 18.18
CA THR A 408 4.85 -12.96 18.24
C THR A 408 5.37 -12.84 19.68
N LEU A 409 4.51 -12.43 20.63
CA LEU A 409 4.88 -12.27 22.03
C LEU A 409 5.31 -13.59 22.69
N SER A 410 4.72 -14.72 22.26
CA SER A 410 5.09 -16.03 22.76
C SER A 410 6.55 -16.41 22.44
N VAL A 411 7.08 -15.99 21.27
CA VAL A 411 8.50 -16.18 20.92
C VAL A 411 9.41 -15.42 21.89
N TYR A 412 9.03 -14.20 22.26
CA TYR A 412 9.76 -13.40 23.25
C TYR A 412 9.73 -14.04 24.64
N VAL A 413 8.56 -14.51 25.10
CA VAL A 413 8.42 -15.20 26.39
C VAL A 413 9.23 -16.49 26.43
N ALA A 414 9.34 -17.19 25.30
CA ALA A 414 10.16 -18.39 25.19
C ALA A 414 11.68 -18.10 25.18
N GLY A 415 12.10 -16.82 25.18
CA GLY A 415 13.51 -16.42 25.14
C GLY A 415 14.19 -16.62 23.77
N ARG A 416 13.43 -16.90 22.71
CA ARG A 416 13.95 -17.25 21.39
C ARG A 416 13.94 -16.08 20.39
N ALA A 417 13.63 -14.87 20.85
CA ALA A 417 13.41 -13.73 19.98
C ALA A 417 14.62 -13.42 19.06
N TRP A 418 15.84 -13.45 19.58
CA TRP A 418 17.04 -13.19 18.80
C TRP A 418 17.30 -14.20 17.68
N ASP A 419 16.90 -15.44 17.86
CA ASP A 419 17.15 -16.53 16.92
C ASP A 419 16.01 -16.74 15.93
N GLU A 420 14.80 -16.34 16.29
CA GLU A 420 13.61 -16.64 15.50
C GLU A 420 12.91 -15.41 14.93
N MET A 421 12.93 -14.25 15.61
CA MET A 421 12.25 -13.06 15.08
C MET A 421 12.98 -12.50 13.85
N PRO A 422 12.32 -12.45 12.67
CA PRO A 422 12.97 -12.03 11.43
C PRO A 422 13.65 -10.67 11.53
N THR A 423 12.99 -9.67 12.15
CA THR A 423 13.52 -8.33 12.32
C THR A 423 14.82 -8.32 13.13
N LEU A 424 14.87 -9.06 14.25
CA LEU A 424 16.05 -9.14 15.11
C LEU A 424 17.19 -9.93 14.45
N ARG A 425 16.87 -11.01 13.74
CA ARG A 425 17.84 -11.79 12.94
C ARG A 425 18.51 -10.94 11.87
N LEU A 426 17.71 -10.14 11.13
CA LEU A 426 18.24 -9.25 10.10
C LEU A 426 19.10 -8.13 10.69
N LEU A 427 18.70 -7.54 11.81
CA LEU A 427 19.48 -6.53 12.52
C LEU A 427 20.84 -7.07 12.99
N ARG A 428 20.87 -8.29 13.54
CA ARG A 428 22.08 -8.95 14.08
C ARG A 428 23.00 -9.54 13.00
N CYS A 429 22.52 -9.70 11.76
CA CYS A 429 23.28 -10.37 10.70
C CYS A 429 24.64 -9.68 10.47
N SER A 430 25.73 -10.44 10.55
CA SER A 430 27.08 -9.90 10.41
C SER A 430 27.44 -9.57 8.95
N GLU A 431 28.32 -8.58 8.76
CA GLU A 431 28.85 -8.23 7.44
C GLU A 431 29.49 -9.45 6.72
N LYS A 432 30.19 -10.29 7.47
CA LYS A 432 30.83 -11.50 6.94
C LYS A 432 29.78 -12.45 6.34
N GLU A 433 28.68 -12.65 7.01
CA GLU A 433 27.59 -13.49 6.52
C GLU A 433 26.89 -12.87 5.30
N LEU A 434 26.61 -11.57 5.32
CA LEU A 434 26.02 -10.85 4.18
C LEU A 434 26.93 -10.93 2.95
N SER A 435 28.25 -10.71 3.13
CA SER A 435 29.25 -10.82 2.05
C SER A 435 29.28 -12.22 1.45
N ARG A 436 29.32 -13.25 2.31
CA ARG A 436 29.31 -14.65 1.88
C ARG A 436 28.09 -15.00 1.04
N ARG A 437 26.89 -14.59 1.50
CA ARG A 437 25.62 -14.82 0.81
C ARG A 437 25.55 -14.06 -0.51
N ALA A 438 25.93 -12.78 -0.51
CA ALA A 438 25.97 -11.96 -1.73
C ALA A 438 26.91 -12.57 -2.78
N ALA A 439 28.09 -13.03 -2.37
CA ALA A 439 29.06 -13.68 -3.28
C ALA A 439 28.50 -14.99 -3.87
N ALA A 440 27.84 -15.81 -3.06
CA ALA A 440 27.22 -17.05 -3.52
C ALA A 440 26.14 -16.81 -4.58
N ILE A 441 25.25 -15.86 -4.32
CA ILE A 441 24.17 -15.48 -5.25
C ILE A 441 24.75 -14.83 -6.52
N ALA A 442 25.70 -13.93 -6.41
CA ALA A 442 26.33 -13.31 -7.57
C ALA A 442 26.96 -14.36 -8.51
N LYS A 443 27.64 -15.37 -7.94
CA LYS A 443 28.24 -16.49 -8.71
C LYS A 443 27.14 -17.29 -9.45
N ALA A 444 26.02 -17.57 -8.79
CA ALA A 444 24.92 -18.30 -9.39
C ALA A 444 24.25 -17.49 -10.52
N LEU A 445 24.04 -16.19 -10.32
CA LEU A 445 23.46 -15.29 -11.33
C LEU A 445 24.39 -15.07 -12.53
N ALA A 446 25.72 -15.01 -12.29
CA ALA A 446 26.71 -14.94 -13.38
C ALA A 446 26.69 -16.22 -14.23
N ALA A 447 26.53 -17.40 -13.61
CA ALA A 447 26.37 -18.65 -14.34
C ALA A 447 25.07 -18.71 -15.17
N ALA A 448 24.06 -17.91 -14.81
CA ALA A 448 22.82 -17.72 -15.56
C ALA A 448 22.91 -16.59 -16.61
N GLY A 449 24.12 -16.07 -16.92
CA GLY A 449 24.33 -15.09 -17.99
C GLY A 449 24.17 -13.63 -17.61
N LEU A 450 23.99 -13.31 -16.32
CA LEU A 450 23.88 -11.94 -15.84
C LEU A 450 25.26 -11.34 -15.49
N GLU A 451 25.46 -10.06 -15.81
CA GLU A 451 26.63 -9.32 -15.32
C GLU A 451 26.40 -8.95 -13.85
N THR A 452 27.22 -9.46 -12.94
CA THR A 452 27.07 -9.26 -11.51
C THR A 452 28.32 -8.64 -10.88
N ARG A 453 28.11 -7.77 -9.88
CA ARG A 453 29.18 -7.21 -9.05
C ARG A 453 28.75 -7.22 -7.58
N VAL A 454 29.54 -7.83 -6.72
CA VAL A 454 29.39 -7.75 -5.27
C VAL A 454 30.06 -6.47 -4.76
N ALA A 455 29.40 -5.73 -3.91
CA ALA A 455 29.93 -4.49 -3.33
C ALA A 455 29.44 -4.29 -1.89
N PRO A 456 30.29 -3.75 -0.99
CA PRO A 456 29.83 -3.25 0.31
C PRO A 456 28.98 -2.01 0.11
N ASP A 457 28.03 -1.79 1.02
CA ASP A 457 27.13 -0.64 1.05
C ASP A 457 26.68 -0.39 2.49
N ALA A 458 25.84 0.60 2.70
CA ALA A 458 25.20 0.89 3.99
C ALA A 458 23.72 1.19 3.77
N THR A 459 22.90 0.79 4.72
CA THR A 459 21.45 1.00 4.67
C THR A 459 20.91 1.41 6.04
N GLU A 460 19.67 1.85 6.10
CA GLU A 460 18.96 2.16 7.34
C GLU A 460 17.98 1.03 7.71
N CYS A 461 17.64 0.93 9.01
CA CYS A 461 16.66 -0.05 9.48
C CYS A 461 15.28 0.17 8.82
N GLY A 462 14.88 1.43 8.60
CA GLY A 462 13.55 1.79 8.13
C GLY A 462 12.50 1.80 9.26
N GLY A 463 11.23 1.90 8.89
CA GLY A 463 10.11 1.92 9.84
C GLY A 463 10.14 3.07 10.84
N ALA A 464 10.88 4.14 10.53
CA ALA A 464 11.14 5.22 11.46
C ALA A 464 11.75 4.73 12.80
N ILE A 465 12.79 3.89 12.72
CA ILE A 465 13.52 3.32 13.86
C ILE A 465 15.01 3.54 13.67
N LEU A 466 15.72 3.89 14.75
CA LEU A 466 17.15 4.15 14.73
C LEU A 466 17.54 5.15 13.62
N PRO A 467 16.93 6.36 13.60
CA PRO A 467 17.14 7.32 12.53
C PRO A 467 18.60 7.76 12.46
N GLY A 468 19.15 7.81 11.24
CA GLY A 468 20.55 8.20 11.02
C GLY A 468 21.57 7.12 11.39
N VAL A 469 21.13 5.93 11.81
CA VAL A 469 22.02 4.78 12.04
C VAL A 469 22.21 4.03 10.74
N ALA A 470 23.44 4.04 10.22
CA ALA A 470 23.83 3.27 9.05
C ALA A 470 24.21 1.84 9.45
N PHE A 471 23.55 0.86 8.87
CA PHE A 471 23.89 -0.56 9.02
C PHE A 471 24.75 -1.01 7.84
N PRO A 472 25.96 -1.54 8.07
CA PRO A 472 26.78 -2.10 7.02
C PRO A 472 26.03 -3.23 6.31
N THR A 473 26.10 -3.25 4.98
CA THR A 473 25.48 -4.29 4.17
C THR A 473 26.35 -4.73 2.99
N TRP A 474 25.91 -5.75 2.30
CA TRP A 474 26.51 -6.23 1.05
C TRP A 474 25.45 -6.39 -0.01
N THR A 475 25.77 -5.95 -1.22
CA THR A 475 24.84 -5.90 -2.35
C THR A 475 25.35 -6.71 -3.53
N VAL A 476 24.43 -7.20 -4.35
CA VAL A 476 24.69 -7.69 -5.70
C VAL A 476 24.09 -6.69 -6.68
N GLN A 477 24.97 -6.03 -7.42
CA GLN A 477 24.60 -5.13 -8.52
C GLN A 477 24.45 -5.95 -9.79
N ILE A 478 23.35 -5.83 -10.50
CA ILE A 478 23.01 -6.64 -11.67
C ILE A 478 22.81 -5.74 -12.89
N LYS A 479 23.40 -6.18 -14.01
CA LYS A 479 23.03 -5.71 -15.35
C LYS A 479 22.61 -6.90 -16.19
N HIS A 480 21.62 -6.67 -17.04
CA HIS A 480 21.14 -7.67 -17.98
C HIS A 480 21.62 -7.33 -19.40
N PRO A 481 22.08 -8.30 -20.21
CA PRO A 481 22.60 -8.01 -21.55
C PRO A 481 21.55 -7.46 -22.52
N ARG A 482 20.26 -7.74 -22.29
CA ARG A 482 19.15 -7.38 -23.19
C ARG A 482 18.19 -6.35 -22.60
N PHE A 483 18.15 -6.14 -21.28
CA PHE A 483 17.21 -5.25 -20.60
C PHE A 483 17.89 -4.00 -20.07
N THR A 484 17.21 -2.88 -20.15
CA THR A 484 17.58 -1.69 -19.40
C THR A 484 17.36 -1.90 -17.89
N GLU A 485 17.85 -1.00 -17.05
CA GLU A 485 17.63 -1.02 -15.61
C GLU A 485 16.12 -1.08 -15.26
N ASP A 486 15.32 -0.22 -15.91
CA ASP A 486 13.88 -0.15 -15.66
C ASP A 486 13.17 -1.45 -16.08
N GLN A 487 13.49 -1.96 -17.27
CA GLN A 487 12.92 -3.23 -17.76
C GLN A 487 13.28 -4.41 -16.85
N LEU A 488 14.55 -4.49 -16.40
CA LEU A 488 14.97 -5.54 -15.47
C LEU A 488 14.25 -5.41 -14.13
N TYR A 489 14.12 -4.19 -13.61
CA TYR A 489 13.39 -3.94 -12.37
C TYR A 489 11.92 -4.38 -12.48
N ASP A 490 11.23 -4.03 -13.56
CA ASP A 490 9.82 -4.40 -13.77
C ASP A 490 9.66 -5.92 -13.88
N VAL A 491 10.59 -6.61 -14.57
CA VAL A 491 10.61 -8.08 -14.63
C VAL A 491 10.80 -8.68 -13.24
N LEU A 492 11.72 -8.17 -12.43
CA LEU A 492 11.95 -8.66 -11.07
C LEU A 492 10.74 -8.38 -10.17
N LEU A 493 10.15 -7.20 -10.27
CA LEU A 493 8.92 -6.85 -9.54
C LEU A 493 7.78 -7.79 -9.91
N ALA A 494 7.60 -8.08 -11.20
CA ALA A 494 6.61 -9.04 -11.69
C ALA A 494 6.88 -10.47 -11.19
N ARG A 495 8.12 -10.79 -10.81
CA ARG A 495 8.53 -12.07 -10.20
C ARG A 495 8.54 -12.05 -8.67
N GLY A 496 8.06 -10.96 -8.07
CA GLY A 496 7.96 -10.83 -6.62
C GLY A 496 9.26 -10.43 -5.94
N VAL A 497 10.20 -9.78 -6.63
CA VAL A 497 11.44 -9.25 -6.03
C VAL A 497 11.41 -7.73 -6.09
N VAL A 498 11.48 -7.10 -4.92
CA VAL A 498 11.61 -5.64 -4.79
C VAL A 498 13.07 -5.30 -4.54
N ALA A 499 13.68 -4.61 -5.49
CA ALA A 499 15.09 -4.24 -5.48
C ALA A 499 15.28 -2.72 -5.43
N ARG A 500 16.52 -2.24 -5.28
CA ARG A 500 16.85 -0.82 -5.51
C ARG A 500 17.30 -0.60 -6.96
N ARG A 501 17.16 0.62 -7.43
CA ARG A 501 17.68 1.08 -8.73
C ARG A 501 18.66 2.22 -8.49
N ALA A 502 19.86 2.13 -9.04
CA ALA A 502 20.82 3.22 -9.01
C ALA A 502 21.91 3.03 -10.08
N GLN A 503 22.34 4.12 -10.73
CA GLN A 503 23.48 4.14 -11.66
C GLN A 503 23.36 3.12 -12.82
N ALA A 504 22.18 3.03 -13.42
CA ALA A 504 21.85 2.08 -14.49
C ALA A 504 22.05 0.60 -14.11
N LYS A 505 21.74 0.24 -12.85
CA LYS A 505 21.84 -1.12 -12.32
C LYS A 505 20.68 -1.41 -11.38
N VAL A 506 20.25 -2.65 -11.35
CA VAL A 506 19.40 -3.18 -10.28
C VAL A 506 20.29 -3.70 -9.15
N ILE A 507 19.94 -3.37 -7.92
CA ILE A 507 20.73 -3.67 -6.73
C ILE A 507 19.90 -4.53 -5.79
N LEU A 508 20.40 -5.74 -5.51
CA LEU A 508 19.87 -6.64 -4.48
C LEU A 508 20.67 -6.45 -3.21
N ASP A 509 20.04 -6.00 -2.14
CA ASP A 509 20.66 -5.76 -0.85
C ASP A 509 20.30 -6.88 0.13
N PHE A 510 21.32 -7.52 0.69
CA PHE A 510 21.15 -8.71 1.53
C PHE A 510 20.76 -8.41 2.97
N ARG A 511 20.79 -7.15 3.41
CA ARG A 511 20.42 -6.77 4.78
C ARG A 511 18.95 -7.06 5.11
N SER A 512 18.07 -7.00 4.11
CA SER A 512 16.63 -7.22 4.28
C SER A 512 16.13 -8.60 3.80
N ILE A 513 17.04 -9.47 3.38
CA ILE A 513 16.74 -10.83 2.89
C ILE A 513 17.12 -11.84 3.98
N LEU A 514 16.18 -12.68 4.40
CA LEU A 514 16.47 -13.78 5.32
C LEU A 514 17.27 -14.90 4.61
N PRO A 515 18.18 -15.60 5.31
CA PRO A 515 18.99 -16.67 4.70
C PRO A 515 18.17 -17.75 3.98
N GLU A 516 17.03 -18.12 4.52
CA GLU A 516 16.09 -19.10 3.94
C GLU A 516 15.45 -18.64 2.63
N GLN A 517 15.51 -17.36 2.32
CA GLN A 517 14.98 -16.76 1.09
C GLN A 517 16.01 -16.73 -0.07
N ASP A 518 17.28 -17.06 0.17
CA ASP A 518 18.34 -16.97 -0.83
C ASP A 518 18.04 -17.82 -2.08
N SER A 519 17.54 -19.04 -1.89
CA SER A 519 17.18 -19.93 -3.00
C SER A 519 16.02 -19.36 -3.83
N GLN A 520 15.00 -18.81 -3.17
CA GLN A 520 13.85 -18.18 -3.85
C GLN A 520 14.30 -16.94 -4.63
N LEU A 521 15.17 -16.10 -4.04
CA LEU A 521 15.75 -14.94 -4.71
C LEU A 521 16.50 -15.35 -5.97
N GLN A 522 17.38 -16.36 -5.85
CA GLN A 522 18.17 -16.87 -6.97
C GLN A 522 17.26 -17.33 -8.13
N HIS A 523 16.22 -18.11 -7.86
CA HIS A 523 15.29 -18.59 -8.89
C HIS A 523 14.53 -17.43 -9.55
N ALA A 524 14.04 -16.48 -8.75
CA ALA A 524 13.29 -15.35 -9.28
C ALA A 524 14.13 -14.46 -10.20
N VAL A 525 15.42 -14.27 -9.87
CA VAL A 525 16.34 -13.43 -10.66
C VAL A 525 16.92 -14.18 -11.86
N ALA A 526 17.40 -15.43 -11.70
CA ALA A 526 17.97 -16.23 -12.79
C ALA A 526 16.95 -16.50 -13.91
N GLY A 527 15.68 -16.69 -13.56
CA GLY A 527 14.62 -16.87 -14.55
C GLY A 527 14.22 -15.61 -15.35
N SER A 528 14.89 -14.47 -15.14
CA SER A 528 14.54 -13.19 -15.79
C SER A 528 14.79 -13.16 -17.32
N GLU A 529 15.31 -14.23 -17.91
CA GLU A 529 15.52 -14.33 -19.36
C GLU A 529 14.23 -14.46 -20.17
N GLU A 530 13.14 -14.96 -19.59
CA GLU A 530 11.85 -15.07 -20.26
C GLU A 530 10.95 -13.89 -19.89
N PRO A 531 10.28 -13.25 -20.88
CA PRO A 531 9.26 -12.26 -20.57
C PRO A 531 8.17 -12.95 -19.74
N VAL A 532 7.70 -12.28 -18.70
CA VAL A 532 6.51 -12.71 -17.95
C VAL A 532 5.34 -12.65 -18.93
N ALA A 533 4.82 -13.82 -19.33
CA ALA A 533 3.70 -13.98 -20.25
C ALA A 533 2.41 -13.36 -19.70
#